data_3263a2d1464cbe4617ea918f211321ff
#
_entry.id   3263a2d1464cbe4617ea918f211321ff
#
_cell.length_a   1.000
_cell.length_b   1.000
_cell.length_c   1.000
_cell.angle_alpha   90.00
_cell.angle_beta   90.00
_cell.angle_gamma   90.00
#
_symmetry.space_group_name_H-M   'P 1'
#
loop_
_entity.id
_entity.type
_entity.pdbx_description
1 polymer ?
#
loop_
_entity_poly.entity_id
_entity_poly.type
_entity_poly.pdbx_seq_one_letter_code
_entity_poly.pdbx_strand_id
1 'polypeptide(L)'
;MNIPILYEDSWLLVVDKPSGLLVIPTPKNESRTLTSILNEDLKKRGIPYRLHPCHRLDRETSGLIIYAKGPSSQKKVMELFKQRAILKAYIAFVQGVLPKEQGQISAPIEGKHCLTRYRVINRKKDFTVAEV
;
A
#
# COMPACT_ATOMS: atom_id res chain seq x y z
N MET A 1 -13.78 9.00 -10.15
CA MET A 1 -13.52 8.39 -8.83
C MET A 1 -12.76 9.40 -7.98
N ASN A 2 -13.23 9.63 -6.79
CA ASN A 2 -12.58 10.56 -5.86
C ASN A 2 -11.64 9.76 -4.93
N ILE A 3 -10.34 10.06 -4.99
CA ILE A 3 -9.34 9.39 -4.17
C ILE A 3 -8.98 10.32 -3.00
N PRO A 4 -9.20 9.90 -1.74
CA PRO A 4 -8.86 10.75 -0.59
C PRO A 4 -7.35 11.00 -0.52
N ILE A 5 -6.98 12.27 -0.32
CA ILE A 5 -5.61 12.68 -0.08
C ILE A 5 -5.46 12.87 1.43
N LEU A 6 -4.53 12.12 2.03
CA LEU A 6 -4.31 12.12 3.49
C LEU A 6 -3.15 13.00 3.92
N TYR A 7 -2.19 13.23 3.02
CA TYR A 7 -1.04 14.08 3.28
C TYR A 7 -0.48 14.58 1.95
N GLU A 8 -0.02 15.81 1.94
CA GLU A 8 0.64 16.39 0.78
C GLU A 8 1.65 17.45 1.20
N ASP A 9 2.84 17.42 0.61
CA ASP A 9 3.84 18.48 0.73
C ASP A 9 4.48 18.73 -0.64
N SER A 10 5.61 19.43 -0.67
CA SER A 10 6.31 19.75 -1.93
C SER A 10 6.91 18.54 -2.63
N TRP A 11 7.06 17.41 -1.92
CA TRP A 11 7.77 16.23 -2.41
C TRP A 11 6.89 15.01 -2.57
N LEU A 12 5.88 14.88 -1.71
CA LEU A 12 5.09 13.66 -1.55
C LEU A 12 3.60 13.94 -1.57
N LEU A 13 2.86 12.93 -1.99
CA LEU A 13 1.42 12.85 -1.85
C LEU A 13 1.08 11.48 -1.29
N VAL A 14 0.29 11.42 -0.23
CA VAL A 14 -0.20 10.15 0.33
C VAL A 14 -1.71 10.08 0.12
N VAL A 15 -2.15 9.00 -0.48
CA VAL A 15 -3.57 8.78 -0.80
C VAL A 15 -4.06 7.49 -0.15
N ASP A 16 -5.37 7.38 -0.02
CA ASP A 16 -6.04 6.16 0.42
C ASP A 16 -6.58 5.42 -0.81
N LYS A 17 -5.93 4.30 -1.15
CA LYS A 17 -6.35 3.48 -2.28
C LYS A 17 -7.58 2.65 -1.90
N PRO A 18 -8.66 2.69 -2.70
CA PRO A 18 -9.78 1.78 -2.48
C PRO A 18 -9.41 0.33 -2.84
N SER A 19 -10.12 -0.63 -2.26
CA SER A 19 -10.07 -2.02 -2.69
C SER A 19 -10.58 -2.15 -4.13
N GLY A 20 -10.04 -3.09 -4.87
CA GLY A 20 -10.46 -3.37 -6.24
C GLY A 20 -9.73 -2.58 -7.33
N LEU A 21 -8.76 -1.73 -6.96
CA LEU A 21 -8.02 -0.90 -7.90
C LEU A 21 -6.53 -1.22 -7.85
N LEU A 22 -5.93 -1.42 -9.01
CA LEU A 22 -4.47 -1.58 -9.13
C LEU A 22 -3.76 -0.23 -8.95
N VAL A 23 -2.56 -0.26 -8.37
CA VAL A 23 -1.70 0.92 -8.31
C VAL A 23 -1.09 1.23 -9.68
N ILE A 24 -0.53 0.20 -10.33
CA ILE A 24 0.09 0.27 -11.65
C ILE A 24 -0.44 -0.87 -12.53
N PRO A 25 -0.29 -0.78 -13.86
CA PRO A 25 -0.72 -1.87 -14.74
C PRO A 25 0.05 -3.17 -14.47
N THR A 26 -0.63 -4.30 -14.72
CA THR A 26 0.00 -5.61 -14.81
C THR A 26 0.47 -5.85 -16.26
N PRO A 27 1.09 -7.01 -16.57
CA PRO A 27 1.38 -7.36 -17.97
C PRO A 27 0.18 -7.35 -18.90
N LYS A 28 -1.06 -7.34 -18.37
CA LYS A 28 -2.29 -7.20 -19.18
C LYS A 28 -2.56 -5.74 -19.61
N ASN A 29 -1.73 -4.77 -19.18
CA ASN A 29 -1.81 -3.37 -19.58
C ASN A 29 -3.16 -2.70 -19.29
N GLU A 30 -3.68 -2.86 -18.08
CA GLU A 30 -4.90 -2.16 -17.66
C GLU A 30 -4.72 -0.65 -17.79
N SER A 31 -5.67 0.02 -18.45
CA SER A 31 -5.61 1.47 -18.68
C SER A 31 -6.01 2.28 -17.44
N ARG A 32 -6.82 1.70 -16.57
CA ARG A 32 -7.33 2.39 -15.39
C ARG A 32 -6.67 1.86 -14.12
N THR A 33 -5.75 2.64 -13.57
CA THR A 33 -5.06 2.36 -12.32
C THR A 33 -5.10 3.58 -11.43
N LEU A 34 -4.75 3.43 -10.15
CA LEU A 34 -4.65 4.57 -9.24
C LEU A 34 -3.71 5.65 -9.81
N THR A 35 -2.55 5.23 -10.30
CA THR A 35 -1.56 6.16 -10.88
C THR A 35 -2.12 6.89 -12.10
N SER A 36 -2.83 6.21 -12.99
CA SER A 36 -3.42 6.86 -14.16
C SER A 36 -4.51 7.86 -13.76
N ILE A 37 -5.36 7.51 -12.81
CA ILE A 37 -6.42 8.39 -12.33
C ILE A 37 -5.83 9.68 -11.74
N LEU A 38 -4.82 9.57 -10.89
CA LEU A 38 -4.20 10.71 -10.24
C LEU A 38 -3.46 11.61 -11.25
N ASN A 39 -2.73 11.02 -12.18
CA ASN A 39 -2.01 11.80 -13.20
C ASN A 39 -2.94 12.46 -14.23
N GLU A 40 -4.05 11.82 -14.57
CA GLU A 40 -5.08 12.46 -15.40
C GLU A 40 -5.68 13.69 -14.71
N ASP A 41 -5.97 13.60 -13.43
CA ASP A 41 -6.49 14.72 -12.65
C ASP A 41 -5.49 15.89 -12.65
N LEU A 42 -4.21 15.62 -12.38
CA LEU A 42 -3.17 16.64 -12.44
C LEU A 42 -3.10 17.33 -13.81
N LYS A 43 -3.18 16.52 -14.87
CA LYS A 43 -3.14 17.06 -16.25
C LYS A 43 -4.34 17.96 -16.53
N LYS A 44 -5.54 17.56 -16.13
CA LYS A 44 -6.76 18.36 -16.29
C LYS A 44 -6.68 19.68 -15.51
N ARG A 45 -5.99 19.70 -14.39
CA ARG A 45 -5.80 20.89 -13.56
C ARG A 45 -4.61 21.75 -14.00
N GLY A 46 -3.91 21.36 -15.06
CA GLY A 46 -2.76 22.10 -15.58
C GLY A 46 -1.51 22.01 -14.68
N ILE A 47 -1.43 21.00 -13.84
CA ILE A 47 -0.28 20.82 -12.94
C ILE A 47 0.86 20.15 -13.71
N PRO A 48 2.08 20.74 -13.71
CA PRO A 48 3.14 20.31 -14.63
C PRO A 48 3.92 19.08 -14.20
N TYR A 49 3.84 18.65 -12.94
CA TYR A 49 4.55 17.44 -12.48
C TYR A 49 3.67 16.19 -12.60
N ARG A 50 4.33 15.04 -12.60
CA ARG A 50 3.68 13.73 -12.55
C ARG A 50 3.92 13.07 -11.19
N LEU A 51 2.96 12.26 -10.78
CA LEU A 51 3.07 11.44 -9.57
C LEU A 51 3.66 10.08 -9.91
N HIS A 52 4.65 9.67 -9.12
CA HIS A 52 5.34 8.40 -9.25
C HIS A 52 5.10 7.56 -8.00
N PRO A 53 4.53 6.34 -8.11
CA PRO A 53 4.31 5.50 -6.93
C PRO A 53 5.65 5.02 -6.37
N CYS A 54 5.77 5.02 -5.05
CA CYS A 54 7.00 4.60 -4.36
C CYS A 54 6.92 3.14 -3.89
N HIS A 55 5.73 2.58 -3.87
CA HIS A 55 5.43 1.20 -3.53
C HIS A 55 4.06 0.84 -4.08
N ARG A 56 3.60 -0.38 -3.83
CA ARG A 56 2.30 -0.83 -4.30
C ARG A 56 1.58 -1.63 -3.23
N LEU A 57 0.26 -1.70 -3.37
CA LEU A 57 -0.62 -2.64 -2.68
C LEU A 57 -1.31 -3.51 -3.74
N ASP A 58 -1.72 -4.69 -3.34
CA ASP A 58 -2.50 -5.56 -4.22
C ASP A 58 -3.85 -4.94 -4.58
N ARG A 59 -4.47 -5.43 -5.65
CA ARG A 59 -5.75 -4.91 -6.13
C ARG A 59 -6.79 -4.84 -5.01
N GLU A 60 -6.96 -5.92 -4.27
CA GLU A 60 -7.99 -6.05 -3.23
C GLU A 60 -7.63 -5.35 -1.92
N THR A 61 -6.37 -5.01 -1.72
CA THR A 61 -5.92 -4.33 -0.50
C THR A 61 -6.22 -2.84 -0.61
N SER A 62 -6.89 -2.30 0.37
CA SER A 62 -7.06 -0.85 0.54
C SER A 62 -5.99 -0.30 1.47
N GLY A 63 -5.77 1.00 1.42
CA GLY A 63 -4.87 1.67 2.33
C GLY A 63 -3.92 2.67 1.69
N LEU A 64 -2.89 3.02 2.43
CA LEU A 64 -2.01 4.14 2.11
C LEU A 64 -1.05 3.81 0.97
N ILE A 65 -0.97 4.71 0.01
CA ILE A 65 0.04 4.69 -1.06
C ILE A 65 0.77 6.03 -1.06
N ILE A 66 2.10 5.97 -1.05
CA ILE A 66 2.97 7.14 -1.14
C ILE A 66 3.34 7.36 -2.60
N TYR A 67 3.04 8.56 -3.09
CA TYR A 67 3.48 9.04 -4.39
C TYR A 67 4.53 10.12 -4.22
N ALA A 68 5.54 10.11 -5.06
CA ALA A 68 6.53 11.18 -5.17
C ALA A 68 6.17 12.13 -6.29
N LYS A 69 6.44 13.43 -6.09
CA LYS A 69 6.20 14.48 -7.07
C LYS A 69 7.38 14.67 -8.04
N GLY A 70 8.09 13.58 -8.33
CA GLY A 70 9.20 13.57 -9.29
C GLY A 70 10.10 12.36 -9.09
N PRO A 71 10.96 12.06 -10.09
CA PRO A 71 11.82 10.88 -10.05
C PRO A 71 12.85 10.90 -8.91
N SER A 72 13.36 12.08 -8.57
CA SER A 72 14.35 12.22 -7.50
C SER A 72 13.75 11.87 -6.13
N SER A 73 12.57 12.40 -5.83
CA SER A 73 11.86 12.07 -4.58
C SER A 73 11.44 10.60 -4.55
N GLN A 74 10.99 10.05 -5.69
CA GLN A 74 10.65 8.64 -5.81
C GLN A 74 11.84 7.75 -5.42
N LYS A 75 13.02 8.04 -5.95
CA LYS A 75 14.24 7.28 -5.67
C LYS A 75 14.58 7.30 -4.18
N LYS A 76 14.47 8.46 -3.53
CA LYS A 76 14.74 8.60 -2.09
C LYS A 76 13.77 7.77 -1.25
N VAL A 77 12.49 7.82 -1.54
CA VAL A 77 11.48 7.06 -0.79
C VAL A 77 11.63 5.57 -1.04
N MET A 78 11.87 5.15 -2.28
CA MET A 78 12.12 3.74 -2.60
C MET A 78 13.35 3.20 -1.87
N GLU A 79 14.38 4.01 -1.71
CA GLU A 79 15.57 3.62 -0.93
C GLU A 79 15.22 3.43 0.55
N LEU A 80 14.36 4.28 1.11
CA LEU A 80 13.88 4.11 2.49
C LEU A 80 13.10 2.80 2.67
N PHE A 81 12.29 2.41 1.70
CA PHE A 81 11.61 1.10 1.72
C PHE A 81 12.62 -0.04 1.65
N LYS A 82 13.61 0.06 0.78
CA LYS A 82 14.65 -0.94 0.62
C LYS A 82 15.48 -1.14 1.89
N GLN A 83 15.78 -0.05 2.59
CA GLN A 83 16.51 -0.07 3.87
C GLN A 83 15.62 -0.47 5.05
N ARG A 84 14.34 -0.73 4.81
CA ARG A 84 13.34 -1.03 5.86
C ARG A 84 13.22 0.08 6.91
N ALA A 85 13.43 1.32 6.49
CA ALA A 85 13.27 2.50 7.34
C ALA A 85 11.82 2.96 7.46
N ILE A 86 10.92 2.40 6.65
CA ILE A 86 9.48 2.71 6.70
C ILE A 86 8.76 1.55 7.39
N LEU A 87 8.05 1.88 8.46
CA LEU A 87 7.23 0.90 9.18
C LEU A 87 5.91 0.71 8.42
N LYS A 88 5.61 -0.54 8.09
CA LYS A 88 4.36 -0.91 7.42
C LYS A 88 3.49 -1.69 8.38
N ALA A 89 2.26 -1.25 8.56
CA ALA A 89 1.27 -1.93 9.39
C ALA A 89 -0.02 -2.12 8.60
N TYR A 90 -0.63 -3.28 8.75
CA TYR A 90 -1.88 -3.64 8.08
C TYR A 90 -2.89 -4.14 9.10
N ILE A 91 -4.16 -3.98 8.77
CA ILE A 91 -5.23 -4.67 9.48
C ILE A 91 -5.65 -5.85 8.61
N ALA A 92 -5.56 -7.05 9.16
CA ALA A 92 -5.90 -8.28 8.47
C ALA A 92 -7.10 -8.95 9.15
N PHE A 93 -8.03 -9.45 8.33
CA PHE A 93 -9.11 -10.31 8.77
C PHE A 93 -8.72 -11.72 8.38
N VAL A 94 -8.34 -12.54 9.37
CA VAL A 94 -7.87 -13.91 9.13
C VAL A 94 -8.92 -14.91 9.54
N GLN A 95 -9.09 -15.94 8.73
CA GLN A 95 -10.04 -17.02 9.03
C GLN A 95 -9.58 -17.79 10.25
N GLY A 96 -10.53 -18.14 11.12
CA GLY A 96 -10.25 -18.87 12.35
C GLY A 96 -9.84 -17.96 13.50
N VAL A 97 -9.41 -18.56 14.59
CA VAL A 97 -9.04 -17.86 15.82
C VAL A 97 -7.56 -18.07 16.11
N LEU A 98 -6.81 -16.98 16.17
CA LEU A 98 -5.42 -17.00 16.60
C LEU A 98 -5.39 -17.15 18.14
N PRO A 99 -4.72 -18.18 18.67
CA PRO A 99 -4.76 -18.45 20.11
C PRO A 99 -3.93 -17.48 20.96
N LYS A 100 -2.89 -16.90 20.38
CA LYS A 100 -1.98 -15.97 21.08
C LYS A 100 -2.36 -14.54 20.80
N GLU A 101 -2.16 -13.65 21.79
CA GLU A 101 -2.40 -12.22 21.62
C GLU A 101 -1.45 -11.57 20.60
N GLN A 102 -0.23 -12.09 20.51
CA GLN A 102 0.77 -11.66 19.54
C GLN A 102 1.70 -12.81 19.20
N GLY A 103 2.33 -12.74 18.04
CA GLY A 103 3.22 -13.79 17.61
C GLY A 103 3.97 -13.46 16.34
N GLN A 104 4.74 -14.44 15.88
CA GLN A 104 5.53 -14.36 14.65
C GLN A 104 5.28 -15.63 13.83
N ILE A 105 5.22 -15.46 12.52
CA ILE A 105 5.12 -16.55 11.56
C ILE A 105 6.32 -16.43 10.62
N SER A 106 7.15 -17.49 10.57
CA SER A 106 8.35 -17.50 9.74
C SER A 106 8.28 -18.51 8.59
N ALA A 107 7.09 -18.95 8.25
CA ALA A 107 6.89 -19.90 7.14
C ALA A 107 7.27 -19.26 5.80
N PRO A 108 7.95 -20.00 4.90
CA PRO A 108 8.26 -19.50 3.57
C PRO A 108 7.01 -19.21 2.76
N ILE A 109 7.06 -18.15 1.95
CA ILE A 109 6.01 -17.81 0.97
C ILE A 109 6.66 -17.90 -0.40
N GLU A 110 6.10 -18.74 -1.29
CA GLU A 110 6.64 -18.98 -2.64
C GLU A 110 8.14 -19.33 -2.63
N GLY A 111 8.57 -20.14 -1.65
CA GLY A 111 9.96 -20.55 -1.50
C GLY A 111 10.91 -19.52 -0.91
N LYS A 112 10.42 -18.33 -0.57
CA LYS A 112 11.22 -17.26 0.02
C LYS A 112 10.99 -17.17 1.52
N HIS A 113 12.07 -16.97 2.28
CA HIS A 113 11.99 -16.75 3.72
C HIS A 113 11.21 -15.47 4.01
N CYS A 114 10.20 -15.59 4.88
CA CYS A 114 9.36 -14.47 5.29
C CYS A 114 9.15 -14.49 6.80
N LEU A 115 9.06 -13.31 7.39
CA LEU A 115 8.70 -13.12 8.77
C LEU A 115 7.51 -12.18 8.87
N THR A 116 6.44 -12.66 9.46
CA THR A 116 5.24 -11.85 9.74
C THR A 116 5.05 -11.75 11.24
N ARG A 117 4.95 -10.54 11.74
CA ARG A 117 4.59 -10.26 13.13
C ARG A 117 3.14 -9.81 13.18
N TYR A 118 2.42 -10.26 14.20
CA TYR A 118 1.03 -9.89 14.35
C TYR A 118 0.68 -9.60 15.81
N ARG A 119 -0.35 -8.79 16.00
CA ARG A 119 -0.98 -8.52 17.29
C ARG A 119 -2.49 -8.58 17.10
N VAL A 120 -3.16 -9.42 17.89
CA VAL A 120 -4.61 -9.55 17.83
C VAL A 120 -5.28 -8.29 18.36
N ILE A 121 -6.21 -7.72 17.55
CA ILE A 121 -7.02 -6.59 17.96
C ILE A 121 -8.36 -7.06 18.50
N ASN A 122 -8.99 -8.02 17.82
CA ASN A 122 -10.29 -8.54 18.20
C ASN A 122 -10.46 -9.97 17.67
N ARG A 123 -11.25 -10.78 18.40
CA ARG A 123 -11.61 -12.13 17.99
C ARG A 123 -13.12 -12.19 17.81
N LYS A 124 -13.55 -12.72 16.67
CA LYS A 124 -14.93 -13.05 16.38
C LYS A 124 -15.08 -14.57 16.33
N LYS A 125 -16.30 -15.06 16.17
CA LYS A 125 -16.58 -16.51 16.18
C LYS A 125 -15.77 -17.26 15.12
N ASP A 126 -15.71 -16.74 13.90
CA ASP A 126 -15.13 -17.43 12.75
C ASP A 126 -13.86 -16.75 12.21
N PHE A 127 -13.46 -15.61 12.76
CA PHE A 127 -12.29 -14.88 12.28
C PHE A 127 -11.63 -14.03 13.37
N THR A 128 -10.41 -13.64 13.12
CA THR A 128 -9.62 -12.78 13.99
C THR A 128 -9.26 -11.50 13.22
N VAL A 129 -9.31 -10.35 13.90
CA VAL A 129 -8.81 -9.08 13.39
C VAL A 129 -7.44 -8.85 14.01
N ALA A 130 -6.42 -8.70 13.18
CA ALA A 130 -5.05 -8.56 13.66
C ALA A 130 -4.36 -7.40 12.96
N GLU A 131 -3.48 -6.72 13.69
CA GLU A 131 -2.48 -5.82 13.14
C GLU A 131 -1.26 -6.65 12.74
N VAL A 132 -0.81 -6.44 11.52
CA VAL A 132 0.26 -7.24 10.93
C VAL A 132 1.44 -6.37 10.52
#